data_1aa12bab3c5d0393686accf117c4b7a1
#
_entry.id   1aa12bab3c5d0393686accf117c4b7a1
#
_cell.length_a   1.000
_cell.length_b   1.000
_cell.length_c   1.000
_cell.angle_alpha   90.00
_cell.angle_beta   90.00
_cell.angle_gamma   90.00
#
_symmetry.space_group_name_H-M   'P 1'
#
loop_
_entity.id
_entity.type
_entity.pdbx_description
1 polymer ?
#
loop_
_entity_poly.entity_id
_entity_poly.type
_entity_poly.pdbx_seq_one_letter_code
_entity_poly.pdbx_strand_id
1 'polypeptide(L)'
;MSSPALAEAFHRVRNTFNLNIVAQAAALAAFEDQDYMWARVKECVAERDRLRARVAALGLNCLKSAGNFLLIEVPMEATAAQTAIRRHGVAISTIKAPGYERYIRVTIGLKDDNEAFFAALRETLAPERAVRTA
;
A
#
# COMPACT_ATOMS: atom_id res chain seq x y z
N MET A 1 10.65 32.96 -10.64
CA MET A 1 10.40 32.61 -9.22
C MET A 1 9.30 33.54 -8.72
N SER A 2 8.32 33.03 -7.97
CA SER A 2 7.24 33.86 -7.39
C SER A 2 7.56 34.23 -5.94
N SER A 3 6.89 35.28 -5.40
CA SER A 3 7.00 35.57 -3.97
C SER A 3 6.31 34.47 -3.13
N PRO A 4 6.70 34.26 -1.85
CA PRO A 4 6.04 33.30 -0.97
C PRO A 4 4.51 33.56 -0.84
N ALA A 5 4.09 34.82 -0.77
CA ALA A 5 2.69 35.19 -0.69
C ALA A 5 1.89 34.77 -1.94
N LEU A 6 2.48 34.93 -3.14
CA LEU A 6 1.84 34.47 -4.37
C LEU A 6 1.77 32.95 -4.47
N ALA A 7 2.82 32.26 -4.06
CA ALA A 7 2.82 30.79 -3.98
C ALA A 7 1.71 30.26 -3.03
N GLU A 8 1.55 30.89 -1.87
CA GLU A 8 0.49 30.58 -0.92
C GLU A 8 -0.91 30.78 -1.52
N ALA A 9 -1.13 31.88 -2.25
CA ALA A 9 -2.39 32.12 -2.93
C ALA A 9 -2.72 31.04 -3.96
N PHE A 10 -1.73 30.59 -4.76
CA PHE A 10 -1.90 29.48 -5.69
C PHE A 10 -2.21 28.17 -4.97
N HIS A 11 -1.57 27.89 -3.83
CA HIS A 11 -1.83 26.68 -3.06
C HIS A 11 -3.28 26.60 -2.54
N ARG A 12 -3.93 27.72 -2.29
CA ARG A 12 -5.33 27.77 -1.82
C ARG A 12 -6.36 27.43 -2.90
N VAL A 13 -6.03 27.69 -4.18
CA VAL A 13 -6.99 27.55 -5.29
C VAL A 13 -6.68 26.37 -6.22
N ARG A 14 -5.49 25.77 -6.14
CA ARG A 14 -5.13 24.61 -6.97
C ARG A 14 -5.88 23.36 -6.52
N ASN A 15 -6.10 22.45 -7.46
CA ASN A 15 -6.57 21.09 -7.12
C ASN A 15 -5.56 20.36 -6.24
N THR A 16 -6.04 19.52 -5.34
CA THR A 16 -5.20 18.71 -4.42
C THR A 16 -4.17 17.87 -5.17
N PHE A 17 -4.55 17.32 -6.33
CA PHE A 17 -3.70 16.51 -7.19
C PHE A 17 -3.60 17.17 -8.57
N ASN A 18 -2.67 18.12 -8.72
CA ASN A 18 -2.39 18.71 -10.02
C ASN A 18 -1.62 17.72 -10.90
N LEU A 19 -2.14 17.50 -12.10
CA LEU A 19 -1.46 16.71 -13.11
C LEU A 19 -0.63 17.64 -14.00
N ASN A 20 0.67 17.39 -14.07
CA ASN A 20 1.53 18.08 -15.03
C ASN A 20 1.29 17.56 -16.45
N ILE A 21 1.79 18.30 -17.45
CA ILE A 21 1.53 17.97 -18.87
C ILE A 21 2.09 16.60 -19.28
N VAL A 22 3.20 16.17 -18.68
CA VAL A 22 3.81 14.87 -18.96
C VAL A 22 2.90 13.76 -18.43
N ALA A 23 2.36 13.91 -17.21
CA ALA A 23 1.41 12.96 -16.65
C ALA A 23 0.12 12.87 -17.47
N GLN A 24 -0.38 13.99 -18.01
CA GLN A 24 -1.56 14.01 -18.88
C GLN A 24 -1.30 13.26 -20.18
N ALA A 25 -0.15 13.51 -20.84
CA ALA A 25 0.23 12.82 -22.07
C ALA A 25 0.42 11.31 -21.85
N ALA A 26 1.07 10.93 -20.75
CA ALA A 26 1.25 9.54 -20.37
C ALA A 26 -0.09 8.83 -20.07
N ALA A 27 -1.01 9.52 -19.38
CA ALA A 27 -2.33 8.99 -19.08
C ALA A 27 -3.16 8.77 -20.36
N LEU A 28 -3.08 9.71 -21.31
CA LEU A 28 -3.77 9.55 -22.61
C LEU A 28 -3.25 8.34 -23.37
N ALA A 29 -1.92 8.21 -23.50
CA ALA A 29 -1.30 7.08 -24.17
C ALA A 29 -1.64 5.74 -23.48
N ALA A 30 -1.63 5.70 -22.14
CA ALA A 30 -2.01 4.51 -21.39
C ALA A 30 -3.50 4.17 -21.54
N PHE A 31 -4.35 5.18 -21.70
CA PHE A 31 -5.78 4.99 -21.96
C PHE A 31 -6.08 4.44 -23.37
N GLU A 32 -5.22 4.73 -24.34
CA GLU A 32 -5.31 4.20 -25.71
C GLU A 32 -4.82 2.75 -25.79
N ASP A 33 -3.95 2.30 -24.89
CA ASP A 33 -3.45 0.91 -24.81
C ASP A 33 -4.34 0.04 -23.91
N GLN A 34 -5.55 -0.24 -24.36
CA GLN A 34 -6.55 -0.99 -23.59
C GLN A 34 -6.12 -2.43 -23.32
N ASP A 35 -5.44 -3.09 -24.25
CA ASP A 35 -5.02 -4.49 -24.08
C ASP A 35 -4.00 -4.62 -22.94
N TYR A 36 -3.02 -3.74 -22.90
CA TYR A 36 -2.05 -3.70 -21.81
C TYR A 36 -2.73 -3.37 -20.48
N MET A 37 -3.60 -2.37 -20.46
CA MET A 37 -4.33 -1.97 -19.26
C MET A 37 -5.12 -3.15 -18.67
N TRP A 38 -5.91 -3.84 -19.48
CA TRP A 38 -6.72 -4.97 -19.02
C TRP A 38 -5.87 -6.17 -18.59
N ALA A 39 -4.74 -6.42 -19.23
CA ALA A 39 -3.79 -7.44 -18.79
C ALA A 39 -3.27 -7.12 -17.38
N ARG A 40 -2.84 -5.88 -17.13
CA ARG A 40 -2.37 -5.44 -15.79
C ARG A 40 -3.47 -5.48 -14.73
N VAL A 41 -4.70 -5.09 -15.07
CA VAL A 41 -5.85 -5.19 -14.16
C VAL A 41 -6.10 -6.65 -13.74
N LYS A 42 -6.10 -7.58 -14.69
CA LYS A 42 -6.29 -9.01 -14.41
C LYS A 42 -5.21 -9.55 -13.48
N GLU A 43 -3.94 -9.21 -13.73
CA GLU A 43 -2.83 -9.62 -12.87
C GLU A 43 -2.98 -9.04 -11.45
N CYS A 44 -3.28 -7.75 -11.34
CA CYS A 44 -3.47 -7.10 -10.06
C CYS A 44 -4.61 -7.74 -9.25
N VAL A 45 -5.73 -8.07 -9.90
CA VAL A 45 -6.87 -8.75 -9.26
C VAL A 45 -6.46 -10.14 -8.77
N ALA A 46 -5.78 -10.92 -9.61
CA ALA A 46 -5.33 -12.26 -9.24
C ALA A 46 -4.36 -12.23 -8.05
N GLU A 47 -3.37 -11.34 -8.08
CA GLU A 47 -2.40 -11.17 -7.00
C GLU A 47 -3.05 -10.67 -5.70
N ARG A 48 -3.99 -9.73 -5.80
CA ARG A 48 -4.77 -9.25 -4.65
C ARG A 48 -5.51 -10.41 -3.98
N ASP A 49 -6.21 -11.21 -4.75
CA ASP A 49 -7.03 -12.30 -4.22
C ASP A 49 -6.14 -13.41 -3.64
N ARG A 50 -5.00 -13.69 -4.29
CA ARG A 50 -3.97 -14.61 -3.78
C ARG A 50 -3.40 -14.12 -2.45
N LEU A 51 -2.99 -12.86 -2.36
CA LEU A 51 -2.41 -12.30 -1.15
C LEU A 51 -3.44 -12.26 -0.02
N ARG A 52 -4.69 -11.89 -0.33
CA ARG A 52 -5.80 -11.90 0.64
C ARG A 52 -6.04 -13.29 1.24
N ALA A 53 -6.04 -14.34 0.42
CA ALA A 53 -6.21 -15.70 0.88
C ALA A 53 -5.07 -16.13 1.83
N ARG A 54 -3.84 -15.76 1.52
CA ARG A 54 -2.67 -16.05 2.36
C ARG A 54 -2.70 -15.29 3.69
N VAL A 55 -3.13 -14.03 3.68
CA VAL A 55 -3.31 -13.22 4.89
C VAL A 55 -4.40 -13.83 5.78
N ALA A 56 -5.52 -14.26 5.17
CA ALA A 56 -6.58 -14.96 5.90
C ALA A 56 -6.11 -16.28 6.52
N ALA A 57 -5.22 -17.01 5.85
CA ALA A 57 -4.61 -18.24 6.39
C ALA A 57 -3.70 -17.99 7.61
N LEU A 58 -3.24 -16.75 7.83
CA LEU A 58 -2.56 -16.33 9.06
C LEU A 58 -3.55 -15.97 10.19
N GLY A 59 -4.85 -16.10 9.98
CA GLY A 59 -5.89 -15.72 10.93
C GLY A 59 -6.14 -14.21 10.99
N LEU A 60 -5.64 -13.43 10.04
CA LEU A 60 -5.84 -12.00 10.01
C LEU A 60 -7.10 -11.61 9.24
N ASN A 61 -7.79 -10.60 9.74
CA ASN A 61 -8.92 -10.00 9.05
C ASN A 61 -8.41 -9.08 7.92
N CYS A 62 -9.05 -9.19 6.75
CA CYS A 62 -8.73 -8.37 5.59
C CYS A 62 -10.03 -7.83 5.01
N LEU A 63 -10.17 -6.50 4.97
CA LEU A 63 -11.36 -5.87 4.44
C LEU A 63 -11.51 -6.17 2.93
N LYS A 64 -12.75 -6.31 2.48
CA LYS A 64 -13.05 -6.51 1.06
C LYS A 64 -12.58 -5.28 0.26
N SER A 65 -11.80 -5.51 -0.78
CA SER A 65 -11.25 -4.47 -1.64
C SER A 65 -11.57 -4.74 -3.10
N ALA A 66 -11.97 -3.70 -3.82
CA ALA A 66 -12.06 -3.69 -5.29
C ALA A 66 -10.89 -2.92 -5.93
N GLY A 67 -10.04 -2.28 -5.11
CA GLY A 67 -8.87 -1.52 -5.57
C GLY A 67 -7.60 -2.37 -5.69
N ASN A 68 -6.51 -1.69 -5.94
CA ASN A 68 -5.16 -2.26 -6.03
C ASN A 68 -4.43 -2.30 -4.68
N PHE A 69 -5.15 -2.44 -3.59
CA PHE A 69 -4.59 -2.52 -2.24
C PHE A 69 -5.43 -3.40 -1.33
N LEU A 70 -4.86 -3.85 -0.23
CA LEU A 70 -5.53 -4.51 0.87
C LEU A 70 -5.44 -3.66 2.14
N LEU A 71 -6.50 -3.72 2.94
CA LEU A 71 -6.52 -3.25 4.32
C LEU A 71 -6.57 -4.46 5.23
N ILE A 72 -5.50 -4.64 6.01
CA ILE A 72 -5.28 -5.81 6.84
C ILE A 72 -5.27 -5.36 8.31
N GLU A 73 -6.12 -5.97 9.11
CA GLU A 73 -6.12 -5.76 10.55
C GLU A 73 -5.00 -6.59 11.19
N VAL A 74 -4.11 -5.92 11.93
CA VAL A 74 -3.00 -6.57 12.64
C VAL A 74 -3.21 -6.54 14.15
N PRO A 75 -2.67 -7.51 14.92
CA PRO A 75 -2.87 -7.62 16.37
C PRO A 75 -2.05 -6.60 17.20
N MET A 76 -1.61 -5.52 16.56
CA MET A 76 -0.81 -4.44 17.17
C MET A 76 -1.17 -3.10 16.54
N GLU A 77 -0.62 -2.00 17.06
CA GLU A 77 -0.74 -0.69 16.43
C GLU A 77 -0.16 -0.67 15.02
N ALA A 78 -0.89 -0.12 14.05
CA ALA A 78 -0.50 -0.10 12.65
C ALA A 78 0.86 0.59 12.41
N THR A 79 1.18 1.61 13.19
CA THR A 79 2.47 2.32 13.13
C THR A 79 3.63 1.45 13.62
N ALA A 80 3.40 0.61 14.64
CA ALA A 80 4.38 -0.36 15.10
C ALA A 80 4.62 -1.45 14.05
N ALA A 81 3.54 -2.00 13.48
CA ALA A 81 3.63 -2.96 12.38
C ALA A 81 4.34 -2.38 11.15
N GLN A 82 4.03 -1.13 10.78
CA GLN A 82 4.71 -0.42 9.68
C GLN A 82 6.22 -0.31 9.93
N THR A 83 6.60 0.05 11.16
CA THR A 83 8.01 0.18 11.53
C THR A 83 8.74 -1.17 11.47
N ALA A 84 8.10 -2.23 11.97
CA ALA A 84 8.67 -3.57 11.95
C ALA A 84 8.83 -4.09 10.50
N ILE A 85 7.79 -3.98 9.67
CA ILE A 85 7.81 -4.40 8.27
C ILE A 85 8.88 -3.62 7.47
N ARG A 86 9.04 -2.32 7.76
CA ARG A 86 10.08 -1.48 7.11
C ARG A 86 11.50 -1.99 7.35
N ARG A 87 11.78 -2.61 8.49
CA ARG A 87 13.11 -3.22 8.78
C ARG A 87 13.46 -4.35 7.83
N HIS A 88 12.46 -4.96 7.19
CA HIS A 88 12.63 -5.97 6.14
C HIS A 88 12.68 -5.37 4.72
N GLY A 89 12.84 -4.05 4.59
CA GLY A 89 12.95 -3.35 3.30
C GLY A 89 11.60 -3.11 2.60
N VAL A 90 10.48 -3.39 3.25
CA VAL A 90 9.14 -3.25 2.66
C VAL A 90 8.43 -2.00 3.17
N ALA A 91 7.94 -1.16 2.26
CA ALA A 91 7.17 0.04 2.57
C ALA A 91 5.66 -0.23 2.49
N ILE A 92 4.95 0.07 3.57
CA ILE A 92 3.50 0.03 3.65
C ILE A 92 2.95 1.34 4.20
N SER A 93 1.64 1.55 4.12
CA SER A 93 0.97 2.73 4.67
C SER A 93 0.08 2.35 5.85
N THR A 94 -0.23 3.33 6.68
CA THR A 94 -1.26 3.27 7.73
C THR A 94 -2.38 4.24 7.38
N ILE A 95 -3.55 4.09 7.99
CA ILE A 95 -4.69 4.99 7.81
C ILE A 95 -4.83 5.85 9.06
N LYS A 96 -4.78 7.17 8.87
CA LYS A 96 -4.96 8.15 9.95
C LYS A 96 -6.44 8.54 10.07
N ALA A 97 -7.28 7.58 10.46
CA ALA A 97 -8.70 7.82 10.71
C ALA A 97 -9.16 7.00 11.92
N PRO A 98 -10.12 7.49 12.72
CA PRO A 98 -10.69 6.74 13.83
C PRO A 98 -11.22 5.37 13.39
N GLY A 99 -10.91 4.33 14.16
CA GLY A 99 -11.31 2.95 13.89
C GLY A 99 -10.34 2.19 12.97
N TYR A 100 -9.25 2.81 12.53
CA TYR A 100 -8.24 2.18 11.67
C TYR A 100 -6.85 2.09 12.33
N GLU A 101 -6.77 2.24 13.64
CA GLU A 101 -5.50 2.28 14.39
C GLU A 101 -4.68 0.99 14.23
N ARG A 102 -5.36 -0.12 13.90
CA ARG A 102 -4.76 -1.44 13.71
C ARG A 102 -4.76 -1.90 12.26
N TYR A 103 -5.08 -1.01 11.31
CA TYR A 103 -5.14 -1.37 9.90
C TYR A 103 -3.90 -0.87 9.16
N ILE A 104 -3.20 -1.80 8.53
CA ILE A 104 -2.15 -1.50 7.56
C ILE A 104 -2.74 -1.54 6.14
N ARG A 105 -2.26 -0.64 5.28
CA ARG A 105 -2.62 -0.60 3.86
C ARG A 105 -1.43 -1.03 3.03
N VAL A 106 -1.64 -2.06 2.23
CA VAL A 106 -0.64 -2.65 1.34
C VAL A 106 -1.09 -2.52 -0.10
N THR A 107 -0.29 -1.87 -0.92
CA THR A 107 -0.53 -1.81 -2.37
C THR A 107 -0.11 -3.14 -3.00
N ILE A 108 -0.91 -3.64 -3.93
CA ILE A 108 -0.58 -4.84 -4.69
C ILE A 108 0.50 -4.48 -5.70
N GLY A 109 1.68 -5.04 -5.53
CA GLY A 109 2.83 -4.92 -6.39
C GLY A 109 2.97 -6.12 -7.34
N LEU A 110 4.18 -6.28 -7.89
CA LEU A 110 4.55 -7.49 -8.61
C LEU A 110 4.57 -8.69 -7.65
N LYS A 111 4.60 -9.89 -8.22
CA LYS A 111 4.57 -11.13 -7.43
C LYS A 111 5.67 -11.16 -6.37
N ASP A 112 6.90 -10.78 -6.74
CA ASP A 112 8.04 -10.81 -5.82
C ASP A 112 7.92 -9.76 -4.71
N ASP A 113 7.35 -8.58 -5.01
CA ASP A 113 7.07 -7.55 -4.00
C ASP A 113 6.03 -8.04 -2.98
N ASN A 114 4.99 -8.72 -3.47
CA ASN A 114 3.95 -9.30 -2.62
C ASN A 114 4.48 -10.45 -1.76
N GLU A 115 5.43 -11.26 -2.28
CA GLU A 115 6.13 -12.29 -1.51
C GLU A 115 7.00 -11.68 -0.41
N ALA A 116 7.77 -10.64 -0.74
CA ALA A 116 8.60 -9.92 0.23
C ALA A 116 7.74 -9.32 1.36
N PHE A 117 6.61 -8.69 1.00
CA PHE A 117 5.66 -8.19 2.00
C PHE A 117 5.13 -9.32 2.89
N PHE A 118 4.69 -10.44 2.31
CA PHE A 118 4.11 -11.53 3.08
C PHE A 118 5.12 -12.17 4.02
N ALA A 119 6.38 -12.32 3.60
CA ALA A 119 7.47 -12.78 4.45
C ALA A 119 7.70 -11.83 5.63
N ALA A 120 7.82 -10.53 5.35
CA ALA A 120 8.00 -9.50 6.37
C ALA A 120 6.82 -9.45 7.37
N LEU A 121 5.59 -9.60 6.89
CA LEU A 121 4.40 -9.67 7.75
C LEU A 121 4.46 -10.87 8.70
N ARG A 122 4.80 -12.05 8.18
CA ARG A 122 4.93 -13.28 9.00
C ARG A 122 5.99 -13.14 10.09
N GLU A 123 7.14 -12.56 9.76
CA GLU A 123 8.22 -12.35 10.73
C GLU A 123 7.81 -11.32 11.79
N THR A 124 7.11 -10.26 11.39
CA THR A 124 6.57 -9.24 12.31
C THR A 124 5.54 -9.82 13.28
N LEU A 125 4.76 -10.81 12.84
CA LEU A 125 3.73 -11.45 13.67
C LEU A 125 4.24 -12.65 14.45
N ALA A 126 5.44 -13.16 14.14
CA ALA A 126 6.04 -14.23 14.90
C ALA A 126 6.27 -13.75 16.35
N PRO A 127 5.89 -14.54 17.38
CA PRO A 127 6.21 -14.18 18.75
C PRO A 127 7.71 -13.98 18.86
N GLU A 128 8.13 -12.88 19.53
CA GLU A 128 9.56 -12.63 19.79
C GLU A 128 10.19 -13.92 20.27
N ARG A 129 11.13 -14.46 19.49
CA ARG A 129 11.96 -15.55 20.00
C ARG A 129 12.67 -14.97 21.20
N ALA A 130 12.24 -15.39 22.37
CA ALA A 130 12.91 -15.07 23.63
C ALA A 130 14.40 -15.26 23.39
N VAL A 131 15.17 -14.19 23.47
CA VAL A 131 16.62 -14.23 23.48
C VAL A 131 16.96 -15.11 24.69
N ARG A 132 17.21 -16.40 24.44
CA ARG A 132 17.82 -17.26 25.44
C ARG A 132 19.24 -16.75 25.63
N THR A 133 19.40 -15.82 26.56
CA THR A 133 20.69 -15.59 27.20
C THR A 133 21.10 -16.90 27.84
N ALA A 134 22.10 -17.53 27.26
CA ALA A 134 22.91 -18.54 27.92
C ALA A 134 23.95 -17.84 28.81
#